data_1c0d8425b9757331a6041c4eccfba0e8
#
_entry.id   1c0d8425b9757331a6041c4eccfba0e8
#
_cell.length_a   1.000
_cell.length_b   1.000
_cell.length_c   1.000
_cell.angle_alpha   90.00
_cell.angle_beta   90.00
_cell.angle_gamma   90.00
#
_symmetry.space_group_name_H-M   'P 1'
#
loop_
_entity.id
_entity.type
_entity.pdbx_description
1 polymer ?
#
loop_
_entity_poly.entity_id
_entity_poly.type
_entity_poly.pdbx_seq_one_letter_code
_entity_poly.pdbx_strand_id
1 'polypeptide(L)'
;MFTLLILIPIAVAIDISQRVDKFLAHSDLSVGQIIDEYYKNFIIYYANTFMPLALFIAVILFTSKLSNNTEIVAMTNARISFTRFLYPYMIGATLVTLVSLAMNHYVVPSSSKERKQFEKEFFVRKKWKDNIVENFSLQLNDSTYMYLKSYSFKSSQGSYFSIENYKGIELIQKLTAENIRWIEKDSTFKLTRYKLREIYNDRDSIYAGITMDTTFSFTPKDFMYKSALAQEMPSNELSEFIKISKKRGVKNLNAYLVELFKRTSLPIACYILTIIAVALAFKKKRGGIGVNLGIGVTI
;
A
#
# COMPACT_ATOMS: atom_id res chain seq x y z
N MET A 1 10.98 6.32 -22.28
CA MET A 1 10.35 7.62 -21.98
C MET A 1 9.10 7.88 -22.81
N PHE A 2 9.14 7.72 -24.14
CA PHE A 2 7.96 7.95 -25.01
C PHE A 2 6.71 7.14 -24.63
N THR A 3 6.87 5.86 -24.24
CA THR A 3 5.77 5.01 -23.77
C THR A 3 5.09 5.54 -22.52
N LEU A 4 5.84 6.10 -21.56
CA LEU A 4 5.25 6.74 -20.38
C LEU A 4 4.49 8.02 -20.72
N LEU A 5 4.97 8.81 -21.72
CA LEU A 5 4.29 10.01 -22.20
C LEU A 5 2.93 9.69 -22.84
N ILE A 6 2.72 8.47 -23.29
CA ILE A 6 1.41 8.00 -23.80
C ILE A 6 0.55 7.44 -22.66
N LEU A 7 1.14 6.60 -21.79
CA LEU A 7 0.37 5.92 -20.74
C LEU A 7 -0.15 6.85 -19.64
N ILE A 8 0.65 7.85 -19.24
CA ILE A 8 0.26 8.77 -18.17
C ILE A 8 -0.94 9.63 -18.52
N PRO A 9 -0.98 10.34 -19.70
CA PRO A 9 -2.17 11.09 -20.09
C PRO A 9 -3.44 10.24 -20.20
N ILE A 10 -3.33 9.00 -20.67
CA ILE A 10 -4.46 8.08 -20.71
C ILE A 10 -4.96 7.78 -19.30
N ALA A 11 -4.05 7.47 -18.37
CA ALA A 11 -4.40 7.20 -16.97
C ALA A 11 -5.05 8.44 -16.31
N VAL A 12 -4.54 9.65 -16.57
CA VAL A 12 -5.11 10.90 -16.07
C VAL A 12 -6.49 11.13 -16.67
N ALA A 13 -6.68 10.93 -17.98
CA ALA A 13 -7.97 11.10 -18.64
C ALA A 13 -9.04 10.15 -18.08
N ILE A 14 -8.68 8.90 -17.82
CA ILE A 14 -9.56 7.91 -17.20
C ILE A 14 -9.92 8.34 -15.78
N ASP A 15 -8.95 8.78 -14.98
CA ASP A 15 -9.19 9.23 -13.60
C ASP A 15 -10.07 10.47 -13.56
N ILE A 16 -9.85 11.46 -14.45
CA ILE A 16 -10.72 12.63 -14.59
C ILE A 16 -12.15 12.19 -14.89
N SER A 17 -12.33 11.32 -15.87
CA SER A 17 -13.67 10.83 -16.26
C SER A 17 -14.41 10.15 -15.09
N GLN A 18 -13.69 9.43 -14.24
CA GLN A 18 -14.28 8.74 -13.09
C GLN A 18 -14.55 9.64 -11.88
N ARG A 19 -13.88 10.79 -11.79
CA ARG A 19 -13.90 11.65 -10.59
C ARG A 19 -14.43 13.06 -10.82
N VAL A 20 -14.81 13.40 -12.03
CA VAL A 20 -15.30 14.74 -12.39
C VAL A 20 -16.44 15.21 -11.48
N ASP A 21 -17.40 14.33 -11.18
CA ASP A 21 -18.53 14.67 -10.31
C ASP A 21 -18.08 15.02 -8.88
N LYS A 22 -16.99 14.41 -8.40
CA LYS A 22 -16.44 14.69 -7.07
C LYS A 22 -15.73 16.05 -7.04
N PHE A 23 -15.03 16.40 -8.11
CA PHE A 23 -14.41 17.72 -8.24
C PHE A 23 -15.47 18.83 -8.34
N LEU A 24 -16.51 18.63 -9.14
CA LEU A 24 -17.59 19.61 -9.31
C LEU A 24 -18.50 19.75 -8.09
N ALA A 25 -18.52 18.77 -7.19
CA ALA A 25 -19.28 18.84 -5.94
C ALA A 25 -18.72 19.86 -4.93
N HIS A 26 -17.51 20.39 -5.15
CA HIS A 26 -16.84 21.34 -4.29
C HIS A 26 -16.54 22.63 -5.06
N SER A 27 -17.40 23.64 -4.88
CA SER A 27 -17.29 24.95 -5.56
C SER A 27 -16.09 25.80 -5.12
N ASP A 28 -15.51 25.48 -3.98
CA ASP A 28 -14.36 26.12 -3.37
C ASP A 28 -13.01 25.53 -3.86
N LEU A 29 -13.05 24.44 -4.62
CA LEU A 29 -11.85 23.75 -5.10
C LEU A 29 -11.35 24.39 -6.41
N SER A 30 -10.15 24.98 -6.37
CA SER A 30 -9.55 25.55 -7.57
C SER A 30 -8.89 24.49 -8.44
N VAL A 31 -8.87 24.73 -9.76
CA VAL A 31 -8.18 23.84 -10.72
C VAL A 31 -6.68 23.75 -10.40
N GLY A 32 -6.06 24.82 -9.91
CA GLY A 32 -4.66 24.83 -9.49
C GLY A 32 -4.40 23.86 -8.34
N GLN A 33 -5.26 23.84 -7.33
CA GLN A 33 -5.16 22.88 -6.22
C GLN A 33 -5.31 21.43 -6.68
N ILE A 34 -6.26 21.15 -7.58
CA ILE A 34 -6.43 19.81 -8.16
C ILE A 34 -5.14 19.36 -8.87
N ILE A 35 -4.48 20.25 -9.61
CA ILE A 35 -3.25 19.92 -10.33
C ILE A 35 -2.10 19.69 -9.35
N ASP A 36 -1.87 20.59 -8.40
CA ASP A 36 -0.72 20.55 -7.51
C ASP A 36 -0.83 19.47 -6.41
N GLU A 37 -1.99 19.36 -5.77
CA GLU A 37 -2.17 18.46 -4.62
C GLU A 37 -2.58 17.04 -5.06
N TYR A 38 -3.34 16.91 -6.16
CA TYR A 38 -3.83 15.62 -6.61
C TYR A 38 -3.07 15.08 -7.83
N TYR A 39 -3.13 15.75 -9.01
CA TYR A 39 -2.59 15.18 -10.26
C TYR A 39 -1.07 15.11 -10.30
N LYS A 40 -0.34 16.05 -9.75
CA LYS A 40 1.11 15.96 -9.60
C LYS A 40 1.52 14.68 -8.86
N ASN A 41 0.87 14.41 -7.74
CA ASN A 41 1.13 13.23 -6.92
C ASN A 41 0.61 11.93 -7.55
N PHE A 42 -0.50 11.99 -8.27
CA PHE A 42 -1.04 10.91 -9.08
C PHE A 42 -0.05 10.50 -10.18
N ILE A 43 0.48 11.46 -10.93
CA ILE A 43 1.45 11.23 -12.01
C ILE A 43 2.71 10.58 -11.47
N ILE A 44 3.27 11.08 -10.37
CA ILE A 44 4.48 10.51 -9.74
C ILE A 44 4.26 9.05 -9.36
N TYR A 45 3.14 8.74 -8.71
CA TYR A 45 2.80 7.38 -8.30
C TYR A 45 2.64 6.44 -9.50
N TYR A 46 1.82 6.84 -10.49
CA TYR A 46 1.52 5.98 -11.64
C TYR A 46 2.66 5.89 -12.63
N ALA A 47 3.46 6.96 -12.82
CA ALA A 47 4.66 6.92 -13.64
C ALA A 47 5.64 5.85 -13.14
N ASN A 48 5.86 5.80 -11.82
CA ASN A 48 6.73 4.80 -11.23
C ASN A 48 6.11 3.39 -11.27
N THR A 49 4.81 3.26 -11.04
CA THR A 49 4.10 1.98 -11.11
C THR A 49 4.11 1.38 -12.51
N PHE A 50 3.95 2.21 -13.55
CA PHE A 50 3.96 1.77 -14.94
C PHE A 50 5.36 1.69 -15.56
N MET A 51 6.42 2.06 -14.83
CA MET A 51 7.79 2.09 -15.36
C MET A 51 8.26 0.74 -15.91
N PRO A 52 8.07 -0.41 -15.22
CA PRO A 52 8.45 -1.71 -15.76
C PRO A 52 7.70 -2.06 -17.05
N LEU A 53 6.38 -1.79 -17.08
CA LEU A 53 5.55 -2.03 -18.27
C LEU A 53 5.96 -1.14 -19.44
N ALA A 54 6.22 0.12 -19.19
CA ALA A 54 6.64 1.07 -20.21
C ALA A 54 8.02 0.71 -20.78
N LEU A 55 8.95 0.23 -19.93
CA LEU A 55 10.23 -0.28 -20.37
C LEU A 55 10.05 -1.54 -21.24
N PHE A 56 9.20 -2.46 -20.83
CA PHE A 56 8.87 -3.66 -21.58
C PHE A 56 8.37 -3.35 -22.99
N ILE A 57 7.38 -2.48 -23.09
CA ILE A 57 6.83 -2.04 -24.39
C ILE A 57 7.90 -1.35 -25.23
N ALA A 58 8.70 -0.45 -24.64
CA ALA A 58 9.75 0.24 -25.36
C ALA A 58 10.80 -0.71 -25.91
N VAL A 59 11.20 -1.73 -25.15
CA VAL A 59 12.16 -2.75 -25.57
C VAL A 59 11.58 -3.61 -26.71
N ILE A 60 10.31 -4.02 -26.60
CA ILE A 60 9.64 -4.75 -27.69
C ILE A 60 9.64 -3.92 -28.97
N LEU A 61 9.20 -2.66 -28.91
CA LEU A 61 9.10 -1.76 -30.06
C LEU A 61 10.46 -1.57 -30.73
N PHE A 62 11.48 -1.26 -29.92
CA PHE A 62 12.83 -1.03 -30.42
C PHE A 62 13.44 -2.28 -31.03
N THR A 63 13.38 -3.42 -30.32
CA THR A 63 13.94 -4.69 -30.82
C THR A 63 13.19 -5.20 -32.05
N SER A 64 11.85 -5.07 -32.09
CA SER A 64 11.06 -5.43 -33.27
C SER A 64 11.42 -4.58 -34.49
N LYS A 65 11.71 -3.26 -34.28
CA LYS A 65 12.20 -2.40 -35.37
C LYS A 65 13.53 -2.89 -35.93
N LEU A 66 14.50 -3.22 -35.08
CA LEU A 66 15.81 -3.80 -35.49
C LEU A 66 15.61 -5.14 -36.21
N SER A 67 14.70 -5.99 -35.72
CA SER A 67 14.38 -7.28 -36.34
C SER A 67 13.75 -7.13 -37.74
N ASN A 68 12.80 -6.17 -37.87
CA ASN A 68 12.13 -5.91 -39.15
C ASN A 68 13.11 -5.35 -40.21
N ASN A 69 14.03 -4.50 -39.76
CA ASN A 69 15.09 -3.92 -40.61
C ASN A 69 16.19 -4.93 -40.96
N THR A 70 16.07 -6.22 -40.53
CA THR A 70 17.10 -7.27 -40.73
C THR A 70 18.45 -6.97 -40.03
N GLU A 71 18.53 -5.97 -39.18
CA GLU A 71 19.77 -5.64 -38.47
C GLU A 71 20.19 -6.77 -37.50
N ILE A 72 19.23 -7.40 -36.81
CA ILE A 72 19.51 -8.56 -35.96
C ILE A 72 20.06 -9.74 -36.76
N VAL A 73 19.55 -9.97 -37.98
CA VAL A 73 20.06 -11.02 -38.87
C VAL A 73 21.51 -10.74 -39.28
N ALA A 74 21.83 -9.51 -39.60
CA ALA A 74 23.20 -9.09 -39.90
C ALA A 74 24.14 -9.30 -38.69
N MET A 75 23.69 -8.93 -37.48
CA MET A 75 24.46 -9.14 -36.24
C MET A 75 24.70 -10.63 -35.95
N THR A 76 23.69 -11.49 -36.14
CA THR A 76 23.82 -12.94 -35.93
C THR A 76 24.73 -13.58 -36.96
N ASN A 77 24.68 -13.14 -38.20
CA ASN A 77 25.62 -13.58 -39.25
C ASN A 77 27.06 -13.15 -38.95
N ALA A 78 27.25 -12.01 -38.28
CA ALA A 78 28.55 -11.57 -37.77
C ALA A 78 28.96 -12.29 -36.47
N ARG A 79 28.29 -13.41 -36.10
CA ARG A 79 28.54 -14.22 -34.87
C ARG A 79 28.42 -13.47 -33.56
N ILE A 80 27.61 -12.42 -33.49
CA ILE A 80 27.26 -11.75 -32.23
C ILE A 80 26.30 -12.66 -31.46
N SER A 81 26.68 -13.10 -30.26
CA SER A 81 25.84 -13.92 -29.40
C SER A 81 24.63 -13.14 -28.85
N PHE A 82 23.54 -13.84 -28.53
CA PHE A 82 22.36 -13.23 -27.90
C PHE A 82 22.70 -12.50 -26.59
N THR A 83 23.58 -13.06 -25.79
CA THR A 83 24.03 -12.42 -24.53
C THR A 83 24.73 -11.09 -24.76
N ARG A 84 25.57 -11.01 -25.80
CA ARG A 84 26.25 -9.78 -26.19
C ARG A 84 25.27 -8.73 -26.74
N PHE A 85 24.26 -9.18 -27.47
CA PHE A 85 23.16 -8.33 -27.94
C PHE A 85 22.31 -7.80 -26.78
N LEU A 86 22.06 -8.63 -25.75
CA LEU A 86 21.25 -8.28 -24.58
C LEU A 86 21.96 -7.27 -23.64
N TYR A 87 23.29 -7.24 -23.64
CA TYR A 87 24.09 -6.44 -22.69
C TYR A 87 23.70 -4.94 -22.63
N PRO A 88 23.57 -4.18 -23.73
CA PRO A 88 23.15 -2.78 -23.70
C PRO A 88 21.76 -2.58 -23.14
N TYR A 89 20.82 -3.52 -23.36
CA TYR A 89 19.48 -3.48 -22.78
C TYR A 89 19.53 -3.65 -21.26
N MET A 90 20.43 -4.50 -20.77
CA MET A 90 20.59 -4.70 -19.32
C MET A 90 21.17 -3.45 -18.64
N ILE A 91 22.06 -2.70 -19.29
CA ILE A 91 22.54 -1.41 -18.80
C ILE A 91 21.34 -0.44 -18.69
N GLY A 92 20.54 -0.31 -19.73
CA GLY A 92 19.34 0.52 -19.71
C GLY A 92 18.35 0.09 -18.63
N ALA A 93 18.11 -1.21 -18.48
CA ALA A 93 17.26 -1.75 -17.42
C ALA A 93 17.81 -1.43 -16.03
N THR A 94 19.14 -1.48 -15.83
CA THR A 94 19.78 -1.11 -14.56
C THR A 94 19.53 0.36 -14.20
N LEU A 95 19.70 1.27 -15.14
CA LEU A 95 19.43 2.69 -14.91
C LEU A 95 17.97 2.92 -14.51
N VAL A 96 17.02 2.32 -15.24
CA VAL A 96 15.58 2.45 -14.93
C VAL A 96 15.26 1.83 -13.58
N THR A 97 15.82 0.67 -13.25
CA THR A 97 15.63 -0.01 -11.96
C THR A 97 16.12 0.86 -10.81
N LEU A 98 17.31 1.48 -10.92
CA LEU A 98 17.86 2.34 -9.88
C LEU A 98 16.99 3.59 -9.66
N VAL A 99 16.54 4.23 -10.74
CA VAL A 99 15.61 5.37 -10.64
C VAL A 99 14.29 4.94 -9.98
N SER A 100 13.69 3.82 -10.40
CA SER A 100 12.45 3.32 -9.83
C SER A 100 12.60 2.93 -8.35
N LEU A 101 13.73 2.32 -7.96
CA LEU A 101 14.05 2.04 -6.56
C LEU A 101 14.10 3.32 -5.72
N ALA A 102 14.84 4.32 -6.18
CA ALA A 102 14.95 5.60 -5.48
C ALA A 102 13.55 6.25 -5.35
N MET A 103 12.76 6.26 -6.42
CA MET A 103 11.40 6.79 -6.37
C MET A 103 10.51 6.04 -5.38
N ASN A 104 10.51 4.70 -5.38
CA ASN A 104 9.67 3.88 -4.50
C ASN A 104 9.97 4.07 -3.01
N HIS A 105 11.24 4.31 -2.67
CA HIS A 105 11.63 4.43 -1.26
C HIS A 105 11.51 5.85 -0.71
N TYR A 106 11.69 6.88 -1.54
CA TYR A 106 11.78 8.27 -1.09
C TYR A 106 10.64 9.17 -1.60
N VAL A 107 10.29 9.08 -2.88
CA VAL A 107 9.36 10.03 -3.51
C VAL A 107 7.92 9.55 -3.46
N VAL A 108 7.68 8.31 -3.83
CA VAL A 108 6.32 7.73 -3.92
C VAL A 108 5.56 7.75 -2.59
N PRO A 109 6.17 7.46 -1.42
CA PRO A 109 5.44 7.53 -0.15
C PRO A 109 4.91 8.92 0.17
N SER A 110 5.74 9.96 -0.02
CA SER A 110 5.34 11.35 0.22
C SER A 110 4.22 11.78 -0.73
N SER A 111 4.37 11.49 -2.02
CA SER A 111 3.33 11.76 -3.02
C SER A 111 2.02 11.00 -2.74
N SER A 112 2.12 9.75 -2.28
CA SER A 112 0.94 8.97 -1.89
C SER A 112 0.23 9.55 -0.68
N LYS A 113 0.97 10.08 0.30
CA LYS A 113 0.43 10.73 1.49
C LYS A 113 -0.37 11.98 1.11
N GLU A 114 0.21 12.90 0.32
CA GLU A 114 -0.46 14.12 -0.14
C GLU A 114 -1.72 13.81 -0.95
N ARG A 115 -1.61 12.93 -1.96
CA ARG A 115 -2.76 12.51 -2.77
C ARG A 115 -3.89 11.92 -1.92
N LYS A 116 -3.57 11.03 -0.97
CA LYS A 116 -4.58 10.42 -0.12
C LYS A 116 -5.17 11.39 0.89
N GLN A 117 -4.41 12.39 1.33
CA GLN A 117 -4.92 13.46 2.16
C GLN A 117 -5.97 14.25 1.38
N PHE A 118 -5.69 14.64 0.14
CA PHE A 118 -6.65 15.27 -0.76
C PHE A 118 -7.90 14.40 -0.98
N GLU A 119 -7.71 13.09 -1.26
CA GLU A 119 -8.83 12.16 -1.43
C GLU A 119 -9.71 12.07 -0.17
N LYS A 120 -9.13 12.07 1.02
CA LYS A 120 -9.86 12.06 2.31
C LYS A 120 -10.65 13.36 2.52
N GLU A 121 -10.10 14.47 2.09
CA GLU A 121 -10.71 15.79 2.27
C GLU A 121 -11.88 16.03 1.32
N PHE A 122 -11.69 15.76 0.03
CA PHE A 122 -12.63 16.12 -1.02
C PHE A 122 -13.47 14.96 -1.56
N PHE A 123 -12.96 13.71 -1.57
CA PHE A 123 -13.68 12.59 -2.18
C PHE A 123 -14.50 11.75 -1.20
N VAL A 124 -14.19 11.82 0.08
CA VAL A 124 -14.92 11.05 1.09
C VAL A 124 -16.13 11.85 1.57
N ARG A 125 -17.34 11.31 1.32
CA ARG A 125 -18.58 11.92 1.82
C ARG A 125 -18.45 12.17 3.33
N LYS A 126 -18.99 13.30 3.82
CA LYS A 126 -18.98 13.70 5.26
C LYS A 126 -19.38 12.55 6.21
N LYS A 127 -20.27 11.67 5.75
CA LYS A 127 -20.76 10.50 6.50
C LYS A 127 -19.69 9.40 6.72
N TRP A 128 -18.60 9.38 5.91
CA TRP A 128 -17.48 8.43 6.00
C TRP A 128 -16.21 9.07 6.56
N LYS A 129 -16.27 10.37 6.96
CA LYS A 129 -15.19 11.02 7.71
C LYS A 129 -15.03 10.44 9.12
N ASP A 130 -16.02 9.71 9.61
CA ASP A 130 -15.88 8.89 10.80
C ASP A 130 -15.01 7.68 10.44
N ASN A 131 -13.72 7.79 10.70
CA ASN A 131 -12.81 6.65 10.65
C ASN A 131 -13.27 5.65 11.71
N ILE A 132 -14.20 4.76 11.35
CA ILE A 132 -14.66 3.67 12.21
C ILE A 132 -13.83 2.44 11.87
N VAL A 133 -13.22 1.89 12.89
CA VAL A 133 -12.58 0.56 12.83
C VAL A 133 -13.56 -0.43 13.43
N GLU A 134 -13.77 -1.55 12.73
CA GLU A 134 -14.68 -2.60 13.16
C GLU A 134 -13.94 -3.93 13.35
N ASN A 135 -14.40 -4.71 14.34
CA ASN A 135 -13.88 -6.04 14.65
C ASN A 135 -12.35 -6.09 14.79
N PHE A 136 -11.82 -5.16 15.58
CA PHE A 136 -10.41 -5.02 15.80
C PHE A 136 -9.94 -5.91 16.95
N SER A 137 -8.92 -6.72 16.72
CA SER A 137 -8.25 -7.51 17.74
C SER A 137 -6.75 -7.26 17.70
N LEU A 138 -6.16 -7.13 18.88
CA LEU A 138 -4.75 -6.87 19.08
C LEU A 138 -4.21 -7.74 20.19
N GLN A 139 -3.11 -8.45 19.92
CA GLN A 139 -2.33 -9.09 20.95
C GLN A 139 -1.36 -8.06 21.54
N LEU A 140 -1.49 -7.76 22.83
CA LEU A 140 -0.68 -6.76 23.53
C LEU A 140 0.67 -7.33 23.96
N ASN A 141 0.66 -8.59 24.42
CA ASN A 141 1.84 -9.39 24.76
C ASN A 141 1.51 -10.88 24.58
N ASP A 142 2.43 -11.75 24.94
CA ASP A 142 2.30 -13.21 24.74
C ASP A 142 1.06 -13.83 25.42
N SER A 143 0.49 -13.16 26.41
CA SER A 143 -0.61 -13.65 27.23
C SER A 143 -1.86 -12.75 27.22
N THR A 144 -1.78 -11.55 26.66
CA THR A 144 -2.87 -10.55 26.72
C THR A 144 -3.42 -10.23 25.35
N TYR A 145 -4.73 -10.42 25.20
CA TYR A 145 -5.46 -10.13 23.96
C TYR A 145 -6.51 -9.07 24.20
N MET A 146 -6.63 -8.15 23.27
CA MET A 146 -7.66 -7.10 23.27
C MET A 146 -8.57 -7.27 22.07
N TYR A 147 -9.86 -7.07 22.27
CA TYR A 147 -10.86 -7.03 21.23
C TYR A 147 -11.74 -5.79 21.36
N LEU A 148 -12.09 -5.19 20.23
CA LEU A 148 -12.94 -4.02 20.12
C LEU A 148 -13.87 -4.19 18.93
N LYS A 149 -15.18 -4.17 19.15
CA LYS A 149 -16.17 -4.36 18.08
C LYS A 149 -16.18 -3.18 17.12
N SER A 150 -16.16 -1.96 17.63
CA SER A 150 -16.07 -0.76 16.80
C SER A 150 -15.40 0.38 17.57
N TYR A 151 -14.71 1.26 16.83
CA TYR A 151 -14.11 2.49 17.36
C TYR A 151 -14.26 3.62 16.35
N SER A 152 -14.82 4.75 16.80
CA SER A 152 -14.93 5.98 16.02
C SER A 152 -13.86 6.98 16.48
N PHE A 153 -12.97 7.35 15.57
CA PHE A 153 -11.93 8.34 15.85
C PHE A 153 -12.50 9.76 16.04
N LYS A 154 -13.65 10.06 15.45
CA LYS A 154 -14.30 11.35 15.59
C LYS A 154 -14.83 11.60 16.98
N SER A 155 -15.46 10.61 17.58
CA SER A 155 -15.98 10.68 18.95
C SER A 155 -14.98 10.20 19.99
N SER A 156 -13.81 9.66 19.57
CA SER A 156 -12.82 8.99 20.41
C SER A 156 -13.45 7.90 21.30
N GLN A 157 -14.46 7.19 20.76
CA GLN A 157 -15.26 6.22 21.50
C GLN A 157 -15.38 4.90 20.74
N GLY A 158 -15.28 3.80 21.47
CA GLY A 158 -15.52 2.45 20.97
C GLY A 158 -16.62 1.72 21.72
N SER A 159 -17.14 0.67 21.12
CA SER A 159 -18.17 -0.19 21.69
C SER A 159 -17.71 -1.65 21.79
N TYR A 160 -18.20 -2.35 22.80
CA TYR A 160 -17.87 -3.74 23.09
C TYR A 160 -16.36 -4.01 23.15
N PHE A 161 -15.78 -3.51 24.20
CA PHE A 161 -14.36 -3.68 24.50
C PHE A 161 -14.14 -4.89 25.39
N SER A 162 -13.09 -5.69 25.12
CA SER A 162 -12.61 -6.72 26.03
C SER A 162 -11.09 -6.83 26.04
N ILE A 163 -10.54 -7.11 27.23
CA ILE A 163 -9.15 -7.56 27.39
C ILE A 163 -9.19 -8.90 28.12
N GLU A 164 -8.42 -9.85 27.62
CA GLU A 164 -8.29 -11.21 28.15
C GLU A 164 -6.83 -11.51 28.43
N ASN A 165 -6.57 -11.95 29.66
CA ASN A 165 -5.26 -12.41 30.11
C ASN A 165 -5.25 -13.92 30.29
N TYR A 166 -4.25 -14.57 29.68
CA TYR A 166 -4.07 -16.02 29.70
C TYR A 166 -2.79 -16.42 30.44
N LYS A 167 -2.81 -17.58 31.10
CA LYS A 167 -1.63 -18.27 31.59
C LYS A 167 -1.51 -19.60 30.85
N GLY A 168 -0.62 -19.65 29.85
CA GLY A 168 -0.62 -20.71 28.85
C GLY A 168 -1.88 -20.69 28.01
N ILE A 169 -2.76 -21.69 28.17
CA ILE A 169 -4.05 -21.79 27.48
C ILE A 169 -5.25 -21.42 28.34
N GLU A 170 -5.03 -21.22 29.65
CA GLU A 170 -6.10 -20.94 30.61
C GLU A 170 -6.35 -19.44 30.72
N LEU A 171 -7.61 -19.03 30.63
CA LEU A 171 -8.05 -17.66 30.86
C LEU A 171 -8.03 -17.39 32.37
N ILE A 172 -7.20 -16.43 32.81
CA ILE A 172 -7.08 -16.05 34.21
C ILE A 172 -7.84 -14.75 34.56
N GLN A 173 -8.02 -13.86 33.59
CA GLN A 173 -8.71 -12.60 33.82
C GLN A 173 -9.35 -12.10 32.53
N LYS A 174 -10.56 -11.56 32.65
CA LYS A 174 -11.28 -10.94 31.53
C LYS A 174 -11.94 -9.63 31.99
N LEU A 175 -11.53 -8.52 31.37
CA LEU A 175 -12.17 -7.23 31.51
C LEU A 175 -13.03 -6.98 30.29
N THR A 176 -14.31 -6.68 30.49
CA THR A 176 -15.22 -6.28 29.42
C THR A 176 -15.83 -4.92 29.73
N ALA A 177 -16.14 -4.13 28.72
CA ALA A 177 -16.89 -2.89 28.87
C ALA A 177 -17.81 -2.68 27.67
N GLU A 178 -18.98 -2.08 27.90
CA GLU A 178 -19.89 -1.74 26.80
C GLU A 178 -19.30 -0.64 25.92
N ASN A 179 -18.69 0.37 26.56
CA ASN A 179 -18.03 1.46 25.87
C ASN A 179 -16.66 1.75 26.43
N ILE A 180 -15.76 2.14 25.53
CA ILE A 180 -14.42 2.65 25.84
C ILE A 180 -14.26 4.02 25.19
N ARG A 181 -13.82 5.01 25.94
CA ARG A 181 -13.60 6.38 25.46
C ARG A 181 -12.19 6.85 25.78
N TRP A 182 -11.49 7.37 24.78
CA TRP A 182 -10.19 7.99 24.98
C TRP A 182 -10.33 9.43 25.48
N ILE A 183 -9.60 9.76 26.54
CA ILE A 183 -9.49 11.11 27.11
C ILE A 183 -8.09 11.61 26.80
N GLU A 184 -7.99 12.49 25.79
CA GLU A 184 -6.70 12.95 25.26
C GLU A 184 -5.91 13.76 26.30
N LYS A 185 -6.62 14.56 27.13
CA LYS A 185 -6.01 15.41 28.16
C LYS A 185 -5.20 14.63 29.19
N ASP A 186 -5.71 13.46 29.60
CA ASP A 186 -5.12 12.65 30.67
C ASP A 186 -4.40 11.41 30.13
N SER A 187 -4.46 11.20 28.81
CA SER A 187 -3.94 9.98 28.14
C SER A 187 -4.46 8.68 28.77
N THR A 188 -5.74 8.68 29.15
CA THR A 188 -6.43 7.57 29.80
C THR A 188 -7.63 7.08 28.99
N PHE A 189 -8.05 5.85 29.24
CA PHE A 189 -9.31 5.33 28.74
C PHE A 189 -10.35 5.29 29.82
N LYS A 190 -11.54 5.81 29.54
CA LYS A 190 -12.71 5.69 30.38
C LYS A 190 -13.57 4.53 29.88
N LEU A 191 -13.72 3.51 30.71
CA LEU A 191 -14.62 2.39 30.49
C LEU A 191 -15.98 2.68 31.08
N THR A 192 -17.04 2.30 30.37
CA THR A 192 -18.42 2.45 30.83
C THR A 192 -19.10 1.10 30.88
N ARG A 193 -19.80 0.81 31.98
CA ARG A 193 -20.45 -0.48 32.29
C ARG A 193 -19.44 -1.64 32.14
N TYR A 194 -18.39 -1.57 32.96
CA TYR A 194 -17.35 -2.57 32.93
C TYR A 194 -17.67 -3.75 33.84
N LYS A 195 -17.10 -4.92 33.48
CA LYS A 195 -17.12 -6.14 34.25
C LYS A 195 -15.74 -6.76 34.20
N LEU A 196 -15.10 -6.88 35.34
CA LEU A 196 -13.84 -7.56 35.52
C LEU A 196 -14.13 -8.94 36.14
N ARG A 197 -13.74 -10.01 35.46
CA ARG A 197 -13.81 -11.38 35.94
C ARG A 197 -12.40 -11.89 36.16
N GLU A 198 -12.12 -12.32 37.35
CA GLU A 198 -10.90 -12.99 37.75
C GLU A 198 -11.22 -14.47 38.03
N ILE A 199 -10.51 -15.35 37.38
CA ILE A 199 -10.76 -16.80 37.39
C ILE A 199 -9.68 -17.46 38.25
N TYR A 200 -10.09 -18.05 39.35
CA TYR A 200 -9.26 -18.85 40.25
C TYR A 200 -9.66 -20.32 40.12
N ASN A 201 -8.78 -21.23 40.55
CA ASN A 201 -9.02 -22.68 40.45
C ASN A 201 -10.35 -23.14 41.10
N ASP A 202 -10.78 -22.47 42.18
CA ASP A 202 -11.94 -22.90 42.98
C ASP A 202 -13.15 -21.92 42.83
N ARG A 203 -12.94 -20.73 42.32
CA ARG A 203 -13.99 -19.69 42.25
C ARG A 203 -13.68 -18.62 41.24
N ASP A 204 -14.74 -17.99 40.78
CA ASP A 204 -14.65 -16.75 39.98
C ASP A 204 -15.00 -15.54 40.84
N SER A 205 -14.22 -14.49 40.75
CA SER A 205 -14.57 -13.19 41.34
C SER A 205 -14.99 -12.25 40.24
N ILE A 206 -16.15 -11.62 40.41
CA ILE A 206 -16.69 -10.68 39.42
C ILE A 206 -16.87 -9.31 40.08
N TYR A 207 -16.19 -8.31 39.51
CA TYR A 207 -16.31 -6.91 39.87
C TYR A 207 -17.00 -6.17 38.73
N ALA A 208 -18.07 -5.44 39.00
CA ALA A 208 -18.77 -4.66 38.01
C ALA A 208 -19.00 -3.22 38.49
N GLY A 209 -18.96 -2.28 37.58
CA GLY A 209 -19.17 -0.89 37.89
C GLY A 209 -19.66 -0.07 36.67
N ILE A 210 -20.07 1.15 36.95
CA ILE A 210 -20.61 2.03 35.93
C ILE A 210 -19.48 2.69 35.12
N THR A 211 -18.42 3.16 35.78
CA THR A 211 -17.28 3.82 35.13
C THR A 211 -15.97 3.45 35.78
N MET A 212 -14.92 3.33 34.98
CA MET A 212 -13.55 3.12 35.43
C MET A 212 -12.59 3.83 34.50
N ASP A 213 -11.72 4.67 35.07
CA ASP A 213 -10.63 5.28 34.33
C ASP A 213 -9.38 4.43 34.48
N THR A 214 -8.74 4.10 33.36
CA THR A 214 -7.58 3.19 33.33
C THR A 214 -6.62 3.55 32.19
N THR A 215 -5.37 3.13 32.36
CA THR A 215 -4.34 3.25 31.31
C THR A 215 -4.02 1.88 30.75
N PHE A 216 -3.84 1.80 29.44
CA PHE A 216 -3.40 0.59 28.76
C PHE A 216 -2.09 0.84 28.01
N SER A 217 -1.41 -0.22 27.62
CA SER A 217 -0.17 -0.18 26.83
C SER A 217 -0.40 0.20 25.34
N PHE A 218 -1.61 0.52 24.97
CA PHE A 218 -2.01 0.93 23.62
C PHE A 218 -2.73 2.28 23.63
N THR A 219 -2.79 2.91 22.49
CA THR A 219 -3.47 4.19 22.24
C THR A 219 -4.43 4.05 21.06
N PRO A 220 -5.36 4.99 20.82
CA PRO A 220 -6.22 4.96 19.64
C PRO A 220 -5.45 4.91 18.31
N LYS A 221 -4.22 5.41 18.26
CA LYS A 221 -3.36 5.32 17.07
C LYS A 221 -3.06 3.88 16.66
N ASP A 222 -2.98 2.99 17.64
CA ASP A 222 -2.73 1.56 17.41
C ASP A 222 -3.92 0.84 16.72
N PHE A 223 -5.11 1.45 16.70
CA PHE A 223 -6.29 0.93 15.99
C PHE A 223 -6.30 1.28 14.48
N MET A 224 -5.40 2.16 14.03
CA MET A 224 -5.33 2.61 12.63
C MET A 224 -4.61 1.62 11.70
N TYR A 225 -4.93 0.33 11.77
CA TYR A 225 -4.39 -0.66 10.83
C TYR A 225 -5.13 -0.63 9.50
N LYS A 226 -4.78 0.31 8.62
CA LYS A 226 -5.32 0.36 7.25
C LYS A 226 -4.19 0.15 6.24
N SER A 227 -4.44 -0.72 5.26
CA SER A 227 -3.53 -0.91 4.11
C SER A 227 -3.17 0.39 3.39
N ALA A 228 -4.07 1.38 3.46
CA ALA A 228 -3.84 2.72 2.94
C ALA A 228 -2.66 3.43 3.62
N LEU A 229 -2.45 3.23 4.93
CA LEU A 229 -1.34 3.83 5.68
C LEU A 229 0.02 3.27 5.24
N ALA A 230 0.09 2.01 4.83
CA ALA A 230 1.33 1.40 4.37
C ALA A 230 1.95 2.14 3.17
N GLN A 231 1.11 2.67 2.27
CA GLN A 231 1.57 3.44 1.10
C GLN A 231 2.00 4.86 1.44
N GLU A 232 1.49 5.42 2.56
CA GLU A 232 1.79 6.77 3.02
C GLU A 232 3.09 6.84 3.85
N MET A 233 3.54 5.69 4.41
CA MET A 233 4.72 5.62 5.27
C MET A 233 6.01 5.57 4.45
N PRO A 234 7.05 6.34 4.80
CA PRO A 234 8.41 6.11 4.31
C PRO A 234 8.89 4.68 4.61
N SER A 235 9.84 4.17 3.83
CA SER A 235 10.24 2.76 3.93
C SER A 235 10.85 2.36 5.27
N ASN A 236 11.59 3.27 5.90
CA ASN A 236 12.14 3.10 7.24
C ASN A 236 11.03 3.00 8.29
N GLU A 237 10.07 3.93 8.29
CA GLU A 237 8.93 3.92 9.20
C GLU A 237 8.06 2.67 9.01
N LEU A 238 7.81 2.27 7.76
CA LEU A 238 7.03 1.07 7.44
C LEU A 238 7.72 -0.19 7.97
N SER A 239 9.03 -0.29 7.81
CA SER A 239 9.83 -1.42 8.33
C SER A 239 9.80 -1.48 9.86
N GLU A 240 9.98 -0.36 10.53
CA GLU A 240 9.91 -0.26 11.98
C GLU A 240 8.51 -0.57 12.51
N PHE A 241 7.49 -0.02 11.87
CA PHE A 241 6.09 -0.30 12.19
C PHE A 241 5.77 -1.81 12.09
N ILE A 242 6.21 -2.48 11.03
CA ILE A 242 6.05 -3.94 10.87
C ILE A 242 6.76 -4.68 11.98
N LYS A 243 8.00 -4.28 12.32
CA LYS A 243 8.79 -4.92 13.40
C LYS A 243 8.13 -4.81 14.77
N ILE A 244 7.64 -3.61 15.11
CA ILE A 244 6.93 -3.36 16.37
C ILE A 244 5.61 -4.14 16.38
N SER A 245 4.83 -4.09 15.29
CA SER A 245 3.55 -4.78 15.20
C SER A 245 3.69 -6.30 15.26
N LYS A 246 4.76 -6.87 14.67
CA LYS A 246 5.09 -8.29 14.84
C LYS A 246 5.39 -8.64 16.29
N LYS A 247 6.17 -7.81 17.01
CA LYS A 247 6.45 -8.03 18.44
C LYS A 247 5.18 -7.96 19.29
N ARG A 248 4.21 -7.13 18.88
CA ARG A 248 2.89 -7.02 19.54
C ARG A 248 1.89 -8.11 19.10
N GLY A 249 2.32 -9.10 18.31
CA GLY A 249 1.49 -10.22 17.88
C GLY A 249 0.33 -9.86 16.93
N VAL A 250 0.39 -8.72 16.25
CA VAL A 250 -0.64 -8.32 15.29
C VAL A 250 -0.71 -9.32 14.14
N LYS A 251 -1.82 -10.03 13.99
CA LYS A 251 -1.95 -11.14 13.03
C LYS A 251 -2.10 -10.69 11.57
N ASN A 252 -2.64 -9.50 11.28
CA ASN A 252 -2.96 -9.08 9.92
C ASN A 252 -2.02 -7.98 9.39
N LEU A 253 -0.74 -8.31 9.22
CA LEU A 253 0.27 -7.42 8.65
C LEU A 253 0.53 -7.63 7.17
N ASN A 254 -0.22 -8.52 6.50
CA ASN A 254 0.02 -8.90 5.10
C ASN A 254 0.03 -7.69 4.16
N ALA A 255 -0.90 -6.75 4.33
CA ALA A 255 -0.95 -5.55 3.49
C ALA A 255 0.31 -4.67 3.61
N TYR A 256 0.88 -4.57 4.83
CA TYR A 256 2.11 -3.81 5.09
C TYR A 256 3.33 -4.53 4.53
N LEU A 257 3.39 -5.85 4.69
CA LEU A 257 4.46 -6.69 4.13
C LEU A 257 4.45 -6.65 2.60
N VAL A 258 3.28 -6.80 1.98
CA VAL A 258 3.12 -6.70 0.53
C VAL A 258 3.59 -5.34 0.02
N GLU A 259 3.21 -4.24 0.69
CA GLU A 259 3.65 -2.91 0.29
C GLU A 259 5.16 -2.72 0.44
N LEU A 260 5.76 -3.20 1.54
CA LEU A 260 7.21 -3.14 1.75
C LEU A 260 7.98 -3.90 0.68
N PHE A 261 7.59 -5.15 0.40
CA PHE A 261 8.26 -5.98 -0.60
C PHE A 261 8.01 -5.49 -2.02
N LYS A 262 6.81 -4.98 -2.31
CA LYS A 262 6.46 -4.39 -3.61
C LYS A 262 7.40 -3.26 -4.01
N ARG A 263 7.84 -2.43 -3.06
CA ARG A 263 8.75 -1.30 -3.32
C ARG A 263 10.08 -1.73 -3.92
N THR A 264 10.53 -2.94 -3.61
CA THR A 264 11.78 -3.50 -4.15
C THR A 264 11.53 -4.43 -5.34
N SER A 265 10.47 -5.26 -5.29
CA SER A 265 10.21 -6.26 -6.32
C SER A 265 9.75 -5.64 -7.65
N LEU A 266 8.96 -4.57 -7.63
CA LEU A 266 8.52 -3.88 -8.85
C LEU A 266 9.68 -3.34 -9.69
N PRO A 267 10.66 -2.61 -9.15
CA PRO A 267 11.84 -2.21 -9.91
C PRO A 267 12.64 -3.40 -10.46
N ILE A 268 12.81 -4.48 -9.69
CA ILE A 268 13.52 -5.67 -10.13
C ILE A 268 12.83 -6.35 -11.33
N ALA A 269 11.51 -6.24 -11.42
CA ALA A 269 10.76 -6.76 -12.57
C ALA A 269 11.20 -6.14 -13.91
N CYS A 270 11.82 -4.94 -13.90
CA CYS A 270 12.39 -4.33 -15.11
C CYS A 270 13.40 -5.24 -15.81
N TYR A 271 14.22 -5.97 -15.05
CA TYR A 271 15.21 -6.90 -15.63
C TYR A 271 14.53 -8.09 -16.31
N ILE A 272 13.58 -8.70 -15.61
CA ILE A 272 12.87 -9.88 -16.11
C ILE A 272 12.08 -9.51 -17.38
N LEU A 273 11.34 -8.43 -17.33
CA LEU A 273 10.56 -7.92 -18.45
C LEU A 273 11.45 -7.52 -19.64
N THR A 274 12.63 -6.95 -19.39
CA THR A 274 13.59 -6.61 -20.46
C THR A 274 14.09 -7.88 -21.17
N ILE A 275 14.45 -8.94 -20.44
CA ILE A 275 14.89 -10.20 -21.03
C ILE A 275 13.76 -10.82 -21.86
N ILE A 276 12.55 -10.89 -21.33
CA ILE A 276 11.37 -11.41 -22.04
C ILE A 276 11.10 -10.59 -23.30
N ALA A 277 11.11 -9.25 -23.21
CA ALA A 277 10.86 -8.35 -24.34
C ALA A 277 11.86 -8.57 -25.48
N VAL A 278 13.16 -8.65 -25.16
CA VAL A 278 14.21 -8.90 -26.15
C VAL A 278 14.02 -10.27 -26.77
N ALA A 279 13.78 -11.32 -25.96
CA ALA A 279 13.61 -12.69 -26.46
C ALA A 279 12.40 -12.81 -27.41
N LEU A 280 11.30 -12.15 -27.10
CA LEU A 280 10.08 -12.14 -27.92
C LEU A 280 10.29 -11.45 -29.26
N ALA A 281 11.00 -10.32 -29.26
CA ALA A 281 11.15 -9.45 -30.43
C ALA A 281 12.41 -9.76 -31.26
N PHE A 282 13.31 -10.61 -30.75
CA PHE A 282 14.57 -10.96 -31.41
C PHE A 282 14.38 -11.61 -32.79
N LYS A 283 13.40 -12.54 -32.89
CA LYS A 283 13.12 -13.23 -34.14
C LYS A 283 12.11 -12.47 -34.98
N LYS A 284 12.43 -12.28 -36.28
CA LYS A 284 11.50 -11.67 -37.25
C LYS A 284 10.28 -12.60 -37.43
N LYS A 285 9.08 -12.03 -37.18
CA LYS A 285 7.80 -12.76 -37.38
C LYS A 285 7.00 -12.12 -38.50
N ARG A 286 6.24 -12.97 -39.24
CA ARG A 286 5.25 -12.51 -40.21
C ARG A 286 4.14 -11.77 -39.42
N GLY A 287 3.96 -10.48 -39.66
CA GLY A 287 3.00 -9.63 -38.92
C GLY A 287 3.66 -8.49 -38.11
N GLY A 288 4.98 -8.44 -38.08
CA GLY A 288 5.74 -7.27 -37.63
C GLY A 288 5.62 -6.92 -36.16
N ILE A 289 5.73 -5.63 -35.84
CA ILE A 289 5.75 -5.09 -34.47
C ILE A 289 4.47 -5.42 -33.69
N GLY A 290 3.30 -5.37 -34.34
CA GLY A 290 2.00 -5.57 -33.70
C GLY A 290 1.85 -6.98 -33.10
N VAL A 291 2.33 -8.02 -33.78
CA VAL A 291 2.27 -9.41 -33.29
C VAL A 291 3.19 -9.60 -32.07
N ASN A 292 4.39 -9.03 -32.09
CA ASN A 292 5.29 -9.10 -30.95
C ASN A 292 4.72 -8.38 -29.72
N LEU A 293 4.09 -7.21 -29.94
CA LEU A 293 3.43 -6.46 -28.89
C LEU A 293 2.21 -7.22 -28.35
N GLY A 294 1.36 -7.77 -29.23
CA GLY A 294 0.18 -8.54 -28.83
C GLY A 294 0.55 -9.77 -28.00
N ILE A 295 1.56 -10.52 -28.40
CA ILE A 295 2.07 -11.67 -27.62
C ILE A 295 2.65 -11.19 -26.28
N GLY A 296 3.39 -10.08 -26.28
CA GLY A 296 3.97 -9.55 -25.06
C GLY A 296 2.93 -9.10 -24.03
N VAL A 297 1.83 -8.51 -24.47
CA VAL A 297 0.72 -8.09 -23.58
C VAL A 297 -0.10 -9.27 -23.06
N THR A 298 -0.10 -10.41 -23.79
CA THR A 298 -0.86 -11.62 -23.40
C THR A 298 -0.09 -12.51 -22.40
N ILE A 299 1.24 -12.37 -22.31
CA ILE A 299 2.10 -13.04 -21.33
C ILE A 299 2.15 -12.28 -20.02
#